data_dc3393c48f8f0f4fac2b673ce212408c
#
_entry.id   dc3393c48f8f0f4fac2b673ce212408c
#
_cell.length_a   1.000
_cell.length_b   1.000
_cell.length_c   1.000
_cell.angle_alpha   90.00
_cell.angle_beta   90.00
_cell.angle_gamma   90.00
#
_symmetry.space_group_name_H-M   'P 1'
#
loop_
_entity.id
_entity.type
_entity.pdbx_description
1 polymer ?
#
loop_
_entity_poly.entity_id
_entity_poly.type
_entity_poly.pdbx_seq_one_letter_code
_entity_poly.pdbx_strand_id
1 'polypeptide(L)'
;MIDREKTEPFIYNADRQPDLQYHELLKRIRTTGRAALSGMDQGSVEVLGHMMRFDLAEGGFPLITERDLTRGTTDEIIASYQPNLALRPVAGPVKQALGEIIGFINGARTQEELESYGCNFWKPWTSDPAKAKKRGLELGDLGPGSYGAAFHDFPDGDNTFNQYDALIKQIKARPELRTHIITPFIPQYLSRAPGYEQKVLIVPCHGLQHYNIDVFNKEISLVHWQRSADAPIGLPFNMVHYAALLMMVGQVTGYKPKEFVYQVSNAHIYDQHIERAEELLGREPFAFPRLTLDPTIKKLEDFRVEHFSIQDYNAHPPMNMGGTAV
;
A
#
# COMPACT_ATOMS: atom_id res chain seq x y z
N MET A 1 -6.18 20.64 32.95
CA MET A 1 -5.78 21.13 31.61
C MET A 1 -4.44 20.48 31.30
N ILE A 2 -4.41 19.61 30.30
CA ILE A 2 -3.15 19.05 29.81
C ILE A 2 -2.45 20.20 29.08
N ASP A 3 -1.25 20.53 29.54
CA ASP A 3 -0.41 21.57 28.95
C ASP A 3 -0.05 21.10 27.51
N ARG A 4 -0.72 21.67 26.50
CA ARG A 4 -0.56 21.31 25.10
C ARG A 4 0.79 21.75 24.50
N GLU A 5 1.57 22.52 25.24
CA GLU A 5 2.89 23.01 24.79
C GLU A 5 4.05 22.05 25.12
N LYS A 6 3.78 20.92 25.80
CA LYS A 6 4.82 19.97 26.25
C LYS A 6 4.79 18.59 25.63
N THR A 7 4.00 18.35 24.58
CA THR A 7 4.30 17.21 23.71
C THR A 7 5.47 17.66 22.84
N GLU A 8 6.65 17.07 23.06
CA GLU A 8 7.79 17.28 22.16
C GLU A 8 7.28 17.12 20.73
N PRO A 9 7.48 18.12 19.85
CA PRO A 9 7.04 18.01 18.50
C PRO A 9 7.73 16.78 17.92
N PHE A 10 6.96 15.89 17.32
CA PHE A 10 7.50 14.80 16.53
C PHE A 10 8.47 15.44 15.53
N ILE A 11 9.77 15.11 15.61
CA ILE A 11 10.76 15.67 14.69
C ILE A 11 10.54 15.01 13.35
N TYR A 12 9.69 15.62 12.54
CA TYR A 12 9.57 15.29 11.14
C TYR A 12 10.83 15.76 10.42
N ASN A 13 11.25 14.99 9.44
CA ASN A 13 12.43 15.32 8.65
C ASN A 13 12.11 16.46 7.66
N ALA A 14 11.96 17.69 8.20
CA ALA A 14 11.51 18.87 7.47
C ALA A 14 12.44 19.29 6.32
N ASP A 15 13.72 18.86 6.36
CA ASP A 15 14.75 19.28 5.41
C ASP A 15 14.84 18.37 4.17
N ARG A 16 13.83 17.50 3.92
CA ARG A 16 13.85 16.54 2.82
C ARG A 16 15.14 15.71 2.77
N GLN A 17 15.62 15.33 3.94
CA GLN A 17 16.68 14.36 4.07
C GLN A 17 16.18 12.97 3.59
N PRO A 18 17.09 12.08 3.20
CA PRO A 18 16.72 10.70 2.95
C PRO A 18 15.96 10.08 4.11
N ASP A 19 14.81 9.48 3.84
CA ASP A 19 14.09 8.69 4.86
C ASP A 19 14.69 7.29 4.93
N LEU A 20 15.15 6.88 6.09
CA LEU A 20 15.85 5.61 6.30
C LEU A 20 14.94 4.50 6.83
N GLN A 21 13.66 4.77 7.12
CA GLN A 21 12.79 3.82 7.82
C GLN A 21 12.60 2.50 7.07
N TYR A 22 12.44 2.54 5.74
CA TYR A 22 12.38 1.32 4.92
C TYR A 22 13.72 0.56 4.92
N HIS A 23 14.82 1.27 4.76
CA HIS A 23 16.17 0.72 4.82
C HIS A 23 16.45 0.06 6.18
N GLU A 24 16.07 0.73 7.27
CA GLU A 24 16.19 0.19 8.64
C GLU A 24 15.33 -1.06 8.86
N LEU A 25 14.14 -1.13 8.25
CA LEU A 25 13.32 -2.34 8.28
C LEU A 25 14.04 -3.52 7.61
N LEU A 26 14.56 -3.34 6.39
CA LEU A 26 15.32 -4.38 5.69
C LEU A 26 16.53 -4.83 6.52
N LYS A 27 17.30 -3.88 7.07
CA LYS A 27 18.44 -4.14 7.95
C LYS A 27 18.01 -4.92 9.20
N ARG A 28 16.91 -4.53 9.85
CA ARG A 28 16.36 -5.22 11.02
C ARG A 28 16.02 -6.68 10.70
N ILE A 29 15.32 -6.94 9.57
CA ILE A 29 14.99 -8.30 9.15
C ILE A 29 16.27 -9.13 8.95
N ARG A 30 17.28 -8.56 8.29
CA ARG A 30 18.54 -9.28 8.00
C ARG A 30 19.40 -9.55 9.23
N THR A 31 19.39 -8.65 10.22
CA THR A 31 20.30 -8.75 11.39
C THR A 31 19.66 -9.40 12.61
N THR A 32 18.35 -9.28 12.78
CA THR A 32 17.63 -9.74 13.99
C THR A 32 16.44 -10.64 13.69
N GLY A 33 16.17 -10.90 12.40
CA GLY A 33 15.05 -11.75 11.99
C GLY A 33 15.26 -13.22 12.36
N ARG A 34 14.15 -13.93 12.55
CA ARG A 34 14.13 -15.37 12.76
C ARG A 34 13.73 -16.10 11.50
N ALA A 35 14.25 -17.30 11.29
CA ALA A 35 13.83 -18.19 10.22
C ALA A 35 12.37 -18.62 10.43
N ALA A 36 11.59 -18.61 9.35
CA ALA A 36 10.20 -19.03 9.34
C ALA A 36 9.85 -19.76 8.03
N LEU A 37 8.85 -20.63 8.10
CA LEU A 37 8.23 -21.24 6.93
C LEU A 37 6.96 -20.48 6.58
N SER A 38 6.83 -20.11 5.32
CA SER A 38 5.60 -19.50 4.82
C SER A 38 4.53 -20.56 4.56
N GLY A 39 3.27 -20.12 4.49
CA GLY A 39 2.18 -21.00 4.04
C GLY A 39 2.24 -21.40 2.55
N MET A 40 3.33 -21.04 1.86
CA MET A 40 3.65 -21.39 0.46
C MET A 40 4.86 -22.34 0.38
N ASP A 41 5.21 -22.99 1.49
CA ASP A 41 6.36 -23.93 1.61
C ASP A 41 7.71 -23.30 1.23
N GLN A 42 7.83 -21.97 1.37
CA GLN A 42 9.07 -21.24 1.15
C GLN A 42 9.65 -20.75 2.47
N GLY A 43 10.97 -20.87 2.61
CA GLY A 43 11.72 -20.29 3.71
C GLY A 43 11.73 -18.76 3.64
N SER A 44 11.81 -18.14 4.80
CA SER A 44 11.92 -16.70 4.95
C SER A 44 12.62 -16.32 6.24
N VAL A 45 13.09 -15.08 6.30
CA VAL A 45 13.52 -14.43 7.55
C VAL A 45 12.50 -13.38 7.89
N GLU A 46 12.00 -13.34 9.14
CA GLU A 46 10.93 -12.44 9.55
C GLU A 46 11.21 -11.69 10.86
N VAL A 47 10.61 -10.52 11.00
CA VAL A 47 10.50 -9.78 12.26
C VAL A 47 9.03 -9.46 12.55
N LEU A 48 8.68 -9.38 13.83
CA LEU A 48 7.35 -9.02 14.26
C LEU A 48 7.31 -7.59 14.77
N GLY A 49 6.22 -6.89 14.45
CA GLY A 49 5.94 -5.56 14.94
C GLY A 49 6.98 -4.53 14.46
N HIS A 50 6.67 -3.81 13.39
CA HIS A 50 7.45 -2.68 12.91
C HIS A 50 6.53 -1.53 12.57
N MET A 51 6.97 -0.31 12.79
CA MET A 51 6.21 0.90 12.50
C MET A 51 7.11 1.91 11.81
N MET A 52 6.59 2.50 10.73
CA MET A 52 7.18 3.63 10.01
C MET A 52 6.20 4.80 10.06
N ARG A 53 6.72 6.02 10.04
CA ARG A 53 5.91 7.25 10.10
C ARG A 53 6.41 8.23 9.04
N PHE A 54 5.50 8.71 8.21
CA PHE A 54 5.81 9.59 7.09
C PHE A 54 5.02 10.89 7.21
N ASP A 55 5.70 12.02 7.15
CA ASP A 55 5.08 13.34 7.04
C ASP A 55 4.80 13.65 5.57
N LEU A 56 3.54 13.54 5.15
CA LEU A 56 3.14 13.85 3.77
C LEU A 56 3.05 15.34 3.49
N ALA A 57 3.01 16.18 4.53
CA ALA A 57 2.93 17.63 4.35
C ALA A 57 4.28 18.22 3.93
N GLU A 58 5.39 17.71 4.49
CA GLU A 58 6.73 18.27 4.33
C GLU A 58 7.77 17.25 3.89
N GLY A 59 7.68 16.00 4.37
CA GLY A 59 8.67 14.96 4.14
C GLY A 59 8.66 14.32 2.75
N GLY A 60 7.60 14.54 1.98
CA GLY A 60 7.43 13.96 0.65
C GLY A 60 6.58 12.69 0.64
N PHE A 61 6.39 12.14 -0.55
CA PHE A 61 5.58 10.94 -0.77
C PHE A 61 6.44 9.68 -0.56
N PRO A 62 6.07 8.72 0.30
CA PRO A 62 6.90 7.57 0.66
C PRO A 62 7.00 6.55 -0.48
N LEU A 63 7.72 6.91 -1.51
CA LEU A 63 8.14 6.06 -2.61
C LEU A 63 9.64 5.79 -2.46
N ILE A 64 10.00 4.54 -2.23
CA ILE A 64 11.39 4.14 -2.01
C ILE A 64 12.31 4.61 -3.15
N THR A 65 13.55 4.87 -2.83
CA THR A 65 14.55 5.42 -3.77
C THR A 65 15.73 4.47 -4.01
N GLU A 66 15.80 3.38 -3.30
CA GLU A 66 16.81 2.33 -3.46
C GLU A 66 16.70 1.62 -4.82
N ARG A 67 15.55 1.74 -5.47
CA ARG A 67 15.32 1.37 -6.88
C ARG A 67 14.18 2.17 -7.49
N ASP A 68 14.30 2.52 -8.76
CA ASP A 68 13.21 3.22 -9.48
C ASP A 68 12.01 2.27 -9.70
N LEU A 69 10.87 2.60 -9.12
CA LEU A 69 9.61 1.87 -9.27
C LEU A 69 8.72 2.44 -10.39
N THR A 70 9.17 3.47 -11.10
CA THR A 70 8.42 4.06 -12.21
C THR A 70 8.83 3.53 -13.58
N ARG A 71 9.77 2.58 -13.62
CA ARG A 71 10.31 2.01 -14.87
C ARG A 71 10.31 0.49 -14.84
N GLY A 72 10.37 -0.13 -16.02
CA GLY A 72 10.59 -1.57 -16.17
C GLY A 72 12.02 -1.96 -15.79
N THR A 73 12.27 -3.27 -15.77
CA THR A 73 13.52 -3.88 -15.27
C THR A 73 14.25 -4.68 -16.37
N THR A 74 14.12 -4.30 -17.66
CA THR A 74 14.93 -4.89 -18.71
C THR A 74 16.37 -4.41 -18.61
N ASP A 75 17.34 -5.23 -19.05
CA ASP A 75 18.77 -4.90 -19.00
C ASP A 75 19.08 -3.58 -19.74
N GLU A 76 18.38 -3.33 -20.86
CA GLU A 76 18.52 -2.08 -21.63
C GLU A 76 18.08 -0.86 -20.79
N ILE A 77 16.94 -0.93 -20.10
CA ILE A 77 16.45 0.15 -19.24
C ILE A 77 17.40 0.38 -18.06
N ILE A 78 17.92 -0.69 -17.45
CA ILE A 78 18.86 -0.59 -16.34
C ILE A 78 20.18 0.04 -16.81
N ALA A 79 20.73 -0.41 -17.94
CA ALA A 79 22.00 0.06 -18.46
C ALA A 79 21.97 1.54 -18.92
N SER A 80 20.82 2.02 -19.42
CA SER A 80 20.62 3.41 -19.88
C SER A 80 19.97 4.32 -18.83
N TYR A 81 19.87 3.87 -17.60
CA TYR A 81 19.12 4.57 -16.57
C TYR A 81 19.69 5.96 -16.27
N GLN A 82 18.79 6.94 -16.26
CA GLN A 82 19.02 8.29 -15.73
C GLN A 82 17.78 8.71 -14.91
N PRO A 83 17.96 9.26 -13.70
CA PRO A 83 16.84 9.77 -12.93
C PRO A 83 16.13 10.90 -13.67
N ASN A 84 14.82 11.00 -13.51
CA ASN A 84 14.03 12.07 -14.09
C ASN A 84 13.31 12.84 -12.98
N LEU A 85 13.78 14.05 -12.70
CA LEU A 85 13.28 14.91 -11.63
C LEU A 85 12.14 15.83 -12.08
N ALA A 86 11.86 15.92 -13.37
CA ALA A 86 10.77 16.78 -13.87
C ALA A 86 9.40 16.27 -13.43
N LEU A 87 8.45 17.20 -13.31
CA LEU A 87 7.05 16.86 -13.13
C LEU A 87 6.55 16.04 -14.34
N ARG A 88 6.02 14.88 -14.08
CA ARG A 88 5.53 13.93 -15.10
C ARG A 88 4.42 13.03 -14.57
N PRO A 89 3.56 12.49 -15.45
CA PRO A 89 2.62 11.45 -15.06
C PRO A 89 3.33 10.24 -14.42
N VAL A 90 2.67 9.59 -13.47
CA VAL A 90 3.16 8.32 -12.91
C VAL A 90 3.23 7.24 -13.98
N ALA A 91 4.19 6.33 -13.87
CA ALA A 91 4.45 5.29 -14.87
C ALA A 91 4.89 3.97 -14.20
N GLY A 92 5.08 2.93 -15.02
CA GLY A 92 5.63 1.64 -14.59
C GLY A 92 4.86 0.97 -13.45
N PRO A 93 5.56 0.23 -12.58
CA PRO A 93 4.93 -0.45 -11.44
C PRO A 93 4.17 0.47 -10.47
N VAL A 94 4.62 1.71 -10.26
CA VAL A 94 3.89 2.69 -9.42
C VAL A 94 2.52 3.00 -10.02
N LYS A 95 2.42 3.15 -11.35
CA LYS A 95 1.12 3.33 -12.03
C LYS A 95 0.19 2.14 -11.77
N GLN A 96 0.71 0.92 -11.80
CA GLN A 96 -0.07 -0.28 -11.52
C GLN A 96 -0.54 -0.33 -10.05
N ALA A 97 0.33 0.05 -9.10
CA ALA A 97 -0.05 0.14 -7.69
C ALA A 97 -1.17 1.17 -7.45
N LEU A 98 -1.09 2.34 -8.08
CA LEU A 98 -2.18 3.31 -8.01
C LEU A 98 -3.47 2.78 -8.65
N GLY A 99 -3.37 2.09 -9.78
CA GLY A 99 -4.51 1.42 -10.41
C GLY A 99 -5.14 0.36 -9.51
N GLU A 100 -4.31 -0.42 -8.81
CA GLU A 100 -4.77 -1.44 -7.87
C GLU A 100 -5.62 -0.86 -6.75
N ILE A 101 -5.13 0.15 -6.03
CA ILE A 101 -5.91 0.76 -4.94
C ILE A 101 -7.17 1.47 -5.44
N ILE A 102 -7.11 2.12 -6.62
CA ILE A 102 -8.29 2.73 -7.27
C ILE A 102 -9.30 1.64 -7.62
N GLY A 103 -8.87 0.53 -8.20
CA GLY A 103 -9.72 -0.61 -8.46
C GLY A 103 -10.39 -1.14 -7.19
N PHE A 104 -9.64 -1.31 -6.12
CA PHE A 104 -10.17 -1.81 -4.85
C PHE A 104 -11.23 -0.89 -4.23
N ILE A 105 -11.02 0.42 -4.21
CA ILE A 105 -12.03 1.35 -3.69
C ILE A 105 -13.30 1.42 -4.57
N ASN A 106 -13.19 1.03 -5.83
CA ASN A 106 -14.31 0.92 -6.78
C ASN A 106 -14.92 -0.49 -6.85
N GLY A 107 -14.52 -1.40 -5.97
CA GLY A 107 -15.12 -2.73 -5.88
C GLY A 107 -14.56 -3.77 -6.85
N ALA A 108 -13.46 -3.47 -7.55
CA ALA A 108 -12.86 -4.40 -8.49
C ALA A 108 -12.52 -5.73 -7.79
N ARG A 109 -13.06 -6.81 -8.33
CA ARG A 109 -12.98 -8.16 -7.77
C ARG A 109 -12.37 -9.16 -8.75
N THR A 110 -12.32 -8.82 -10.04
CA THR A 110 -11.76 -9.70 -11.08
C THR A 110 -10.46 -9.12 -11.65
N GLN A 111 -9.67 -10.00 -12.30
CA GLN A 111 -8.47 -9.57 -13.03
C GLN A 111 -8.81 -8.56 -14.13
N GLU A 112 -9.89 -8.79 -14.86
CA GLU A 112 -10.33 -7.89 -15.93
C GLU A 112 -10.70 -6.49 -15.41
N GLU A 113 -11.42 -6.44 -14.30
CA GLU A 113 -11.76 -5.16 -13.65
C GLU A 113 -10.49 -4.42 -13.18
N LEU A 114 -9.53 -5.11 -12.56
CA LEU A 114 -8.27 -4.51 -12.15
C LEU A 114 -7.45 -4.00 -13.35
N GLU A 115 -7.44 -4.75 -14.47
CA GLU A 115 -6.79 -4.31 -15.72
C GLU A 115 -7.43 -3.03 -16.27
N SER A 116 -8.75 -2.86 -16.13
CA SER A 116 -9.43 -1.61 -16.53
C SER A 116 -8.96 -0.37 -15.74
N TYR A 117 -8.44 -0.58 -14.51
CA TYR A 117 -7.79 0.45 -13.70
C TYR A 117 -6.26 0.51 -13.91
N GLY A 118 -5.70 -0.34 -14.79
CA GLY A 118 -4.27 -0.35 -15.14
C GLY A 118 -3.41 -1.25 -14.26
N CYS A 119 -3.98 -2.21 -13.51
CA CYS A 119 -3.26 -3.14 -12.65
C CYS A 119 -3.23 -4.56 -13.20
N ASN A 120 -2.02 -5.10 -13.39
CA ASN A 120 -1.76 -6.49 -13.82
C ASN A 120 -1.11 -7.35 -12.72
N PHE A 121 -0.94 -6.84 -11.51
CA PHE A 121 -0.19 -7.53 -10.46
C PHE A 121 -0.79 -8.89 -10.08
N TRP A 122 -2.09 -9.05 -10.19
CA TRP A 122 -2.81 -10.26 -9.78
C TRP A 122 -2.79 -11.40 -10.79
N LYS A 123 -2.36 -11.14 -12.03
CA LYS A 123 -2.36 -12.11 -13.13
C LYS A 123 -1.70 -13.45 -12.79
N PRO A 124 -0.54 -13.51 -12.06
CA PRO A 124 0.09 -14.78 -11.70
C PRO A 124 -0.78 -15.71 -10.83
N TRP A 125 -1.71 -15.13 -10.06
CA TRP A 125 -2.62 -15.89 -9.20
C TRP A 125 -3.97 -16.16 -9.84
N THR A 126 -4.52 -15.17 -10.54
CA THR A 126 -5.85 -15.21 -11.13
C THR A 126 -5.91 -16.08 -12.38
N SER A 127 -4.79 -16.32 -13.05
CA SER A 127 -4.69 -17.21 -14.22
C SER A 127 -4.46 -18.70 -13.89
N ASP A 128 -4.42 -19.08 -12.60
CA ASP A 128 -4.23 -20.45 -12.16
C ASP A 128 -5.58 -21.16 -11.92
N PRO A 129 -6.03 -22.07 -12.83
CA PRO A 129 -7.32 -22.77 -12.70
C PRO A 129 -7.39 -23.66 -11.45
N ALA A 130 -6.26 -24.22 -11.00
CA ALA A 130 -6.23 -25.10 -9.84
C ALA A 130 -6.47 -24.31 -8.55
N LYS A 131 -5.87 -23.11 -8.44
CA LYS A 131 -6.11 -22.22 -7.32
C LYS A 131 -7.55 -21.72 -7.27
N ALA A 132 -8.12 -21.28 -8.40
CA ALA A 132 -9.52 -20.86 -8.50
C ALA A 132 -10.47 -21.99 -8.07
N LYS A 133 -10.35 -23.17 -8.67
CA LYS A 133 -11.16 -24.35 -8.34
C LYS A 133 -11.06 -24.73 -6.85
N LYS A 134 -9.87 -24.71 -6.27
CA LYS A 134 -9.65 -25.01 -4.83
C LYS A 134 -10.41 -24.08 -3.90
N ARG A 135 -10.79 -22.89 -4.38
CA ARG A 135 -11.52 -21.86 -3.63
C ARG A 135 -12.99 -21.73 -4.03
N GLY A 136 -13.46 -22.56 -4.94
CA GLY A 136 -14.82 -22.45 -5.49
C GLY A 136 -15.05 -21.13 -6.25
N LEU A 137 -14.00 -20.60 -6.89
CA LEU A 137 -14.04 -19.34 -7.64
C LEU A 137 -13.94 -19.61 -9.14
N GLU A 138 -14.49 -18.70 -9.92
CA GLU A 138 -14.25 -18.66 -11.36
C GLU A 138 -12.82 -18.20 -11.67
N LEU A 139 -12.33 -18.58 -12.86
CA LEU A 139 -11.01 -18.12 -13.32
C LEU A 139 -11.01 -16.59 -13.46
N GLY A 140 -10.04 -15.93 -12.89
CA GLY A 140 -9.97 -14.46 -12.87
C GLY A 140 -10.62 -13.81 -11.65
N ASP A 141 -11.48 -14.51 -10.89
CA ASP A 141 -12.14 -13.98 -9.69
C ASP A 141 -11.21 -14.06 -8.46
N LEU A 142 -11.08 -12.96 -7.73
CA LEU A 142 -10.35 -12.88 -6.47
C LEU A 142 -11.20 -13.34 -5.28
N GLY A 143 -12.51 -13.42 -5.43
CA GLY A 143 -13.47 -13.88 -4.43
C GLY A 143 -14.09 -12.78 -3.57
N PRO A 144 -15.22 -13.09 -2.91
CA PRO A 144 -15.96 -12.12 -2.08
C PRO A 144 -15.21 -11.67 -0.82
N GLY A 145 -14.12 -12.33 -0.44
CA GLY A 145 -13.22 -11.91 0.63
C GLY A 145 -12.02 -11.08 0.16
N SER A 146 -11.99 -10.67 -1.12
CA SER A 146 -10.93 -9.84 -1.69
C SER A 146 -11.03 -8.37 -1.25
N TYR A 147 -9.98 -7.59 -1.50
CA TYR A 147 -9.92 -6.18 -1.11
C TYR A 147 -11.07 -5.36 -1.68
N GLY A 148 -11.30 -5.42 -2.99
CA GLY A 148 -12.35 -4.66 -3.65
C GLY A 148 -13.73 -5.03 -3.11
N ALA A 149 -14.04 -6.33 -3.02
CA ALA A 149 -15.29 -6.79 -2.45
C ALA A 149 -15.45 -6.36 -0.97
N ALA A 150 -14.40 -6.50 -0.15
CA ALA A 150 -14.47 -6.10 1.25
C ALA A 150 -14.62 -4.58 1.44
N PHE A 151 -14.00 -3.76 0.61
CA PHE A 151 -14.07 -2.31 0.72
C PHE A 151 -15.40 -1.74 0.22
N HIS A 152 -15.94 -2.31 -0.86
CA HIS A 152 -17.12 -1.78 -1.54
C HIS A 152 -18.40 -2.54 -1.18
N ASP A 153 -18.31 -3.85 -0.99
CA ASP A 153 -19.46 -4.76 -0.80
C ASP A 153 -19.31 -5.56 0.49
N PHE A 154 -18.91 -4.90 1.60
CA PHE A 154 -18.75 -5.57 2.89
C PHE A 154 -20.08 -6.23 3.31
N PRO A 155 -20.09 -7.49 3.79
CA PRO A 155 -21.32 -8.18 4.16
C PRO A 155 -22.09 -7.45 5.28
N ASP A 156 -23.36 -7.17 5.05
CA ASP A 156 -24.31 -6.59 6.01
C ASP A 156 -25.66 -7.34 5.93
N GLY A 157 -25.71 -8.53 6.53
CA GLY A 157 -26.83 -9.45 6.37
C GLY A 157 -27.03 -9.87 4.92
N ASP A 158 -28.20 -9.58 4.37
CA ASP A 158 -28.53 -9.82 2.93
C ASP A 158 -28.13 -8.63 2.02
N ASN A 159 -27.57 -7.57 2.59
CA ASN A 159 -27.13 -6.37 1.89
C ASN A 159 -25.60 -6.27 1.85
N THR A 160 -25.10 -5.20 1.22
CA THR A 160 -23.70 -4.81 1.20
C THR A 160 -23.50 -3.42 1.76
N PHE A 161 -22.32 -3.17 2.32
CA PHE A 161 -21.92 -1.90 2.90
C PHE A 161 -20.66 -1.36 2.24
N ASN A 162 -20.79 -0.22 1.56
CA ASN A 162 -19.64 0.48 0.98
C ASN A 162 -18.94 1.29 2.07
N GLN A 163 -17.77 0.80 2.50
CA GLN A 163 -17.03 1.39 3.60
C GLN A 163 -16.48 2.78 3.26
N TYR A 164 -16.02 3.02 2.01
CA TYR A 164 -15.47 4.33 1.63
C TYR A 164 -16.56 5.39 1.45
N ASP A 165 -17.71 5.04 0.89
CA ASP A 165 -18.84 5.97 0.81
C ASP A 165 -19.27 6.40 2.21
N ALA A 166 -19.40 5.45 3.14
CA ALA A 166 -19.70 5.73 4.52
C ALA A 166 -18.62 6.56 5.23
N LEU A 167 -17.34 6.23 5.01
CA LEU A 167 -16.21 6.98 5.55
C LEU A 167 -16.23 8.45 5.13
N ILE A 168 -16.37 8.72 3.83
CA ILE A 168 -16.38 10.10 3.30
C ILE A 168 -17.57 10.89 3.86
N LYS A 169 -18.76 10.28 3.91
CA LYS A 169 -19.94 10.90 4.52
C LYS A 169 -19.72 11.20 6.00
N GLN A 170 -19.13 10.25 6.75
CA GLN A 170 -18.89 10.39 8.19
C GLN A 170 -17.83 11.47 8.47
N ILE A 171 -16.72 11.52 7.73
CA ILE A 171 -15.70 12.56 7.89
C ILE A 171 -16.31 13.94 7.63
N LYS A 172 -17.14 14.09 6.59
CA LYS A 172 -17.78 15.38 6.28
C LYS A 172 -18.80 15.82 7.32
N ALA A 173 -19.54 14.88 7.90
CA ALA A 173 -20.61 15.19 8.87
C ALA A 173 -20.08 15.28 10.31
N ARG A 174 -19.16 14.44 10.70
CA ARG A 174 -18.69 14.26 12.07
C ARG A 174 -17.17 13.99 12.12
N PRO A 175 -16.34 14.93 11.70
CA PRO A 175 -14.88 14.75 11.59
C PRO A 175 -14.21 14.46 12.94
N GLU A 176 -14.80 14.91 14.04
CA GLU A 176 -14.25 14.74 15.40
C GLU A 176 -14.34 13.29 15.94
N LEU A 177 -15.01 12.40 15.23
CA LEU A 177 -15.16 11.01 15.67
C LEU A 177 -13.82 10.25 15.51
N ARG A 178 -13.68 9.21 16.34
CA ARG A 178 -12.53 8.27 16.30
C ARG A 178 -12.93 6.90 15.75
N THR A 179 -13.98 6.87 14.92
CA THR A 179 -14.55 5.66 14.32
C THR A 179 -14.43 5.65 12.79
N HIS A 180 -13.53 6.43 12.24
CA HIS A 180 -13.24 6.47 10.80
C HIS A 180 -12.36 5.26 10.40
N ILE A 181 -12.95 4.06 10.39
CA ILE A 181 -12.24 2.79 10.21
C ILE A 181 -12.70 2.11 8.92
N ILE A 182 -11.75 1.56 8.17
CA ILE A 182 -11.93 0.68 7.02
C ILE A 182 -11.21 -0.63 7.29
N THR A 183 -11.81 -1.77 6.94
CA THR A 183 -11.19 -3.08 7.07
C THR A 183 -11.45 -3.99 5.88
N PRO A 184 -10.43 -4.67 5.31
CA PRO A 184 -10.63 -5.72 4.30
C PRO A 184 -10.85 -7.10 4.95
N PHE A 185 -10.77 -7.21 6.28
CA PHE A 185 -10.79 -8.49 6.95
C PHE A 185 -12.21 -8.93 7.27
N ILE A 186 -12.67 -9.99 6.59
CA ILE A 186 -13.94 -10.67 6.80
C ILE A 186 -13.61 -12.08 7.35
N PRO A 187 -13.51 -12.27 8.69
CA PRO A 187 -12.92 -13.47 9.27
C PRO A 187 -13.53 -14.79 8.75
N GLN A 188 -14.83 -14.85 8.52
CA GLN A 188 -15.50 -16.04 7.99
C GLN A 188 -15.09 -16.41 6.57
N TYR A 189 -14.56 -15.45 5.78
CA TYR A 189 -14.08 -15.69 4.41
C TYR A 189 -12.58 -15.99 4.33
N LEU A 190 -11.84 -15.75 5.42
CA LEU A 190 -10.40 -15.89 5.48
C LEU A 190 -9.96 -17.20 6.12
N SER A 191 -10.84 -17.85 6.91
CA SER A 191 -10.50 -19.03 7.69
C SER A 191 -10.14 -20.22 6.80
N ARG A 192 -9.12 -20.97 7.23
CA ARG A 192 -8.72 -22.27 6.67
C ARG A 192 -8.91 -23.40 7.68
N ALA A 193 -9.62 -23.15 8.78
CA ALA A 193 -9.92 -24.16 9.78
C ALA A 193 -10.80 -25.28 9.20
N PRO A 194 -10.70 -26.53 9.69
CA PRO A 194 -11.60 -27.61 9.27
C PRO A 194 -13.08 -27.21 9.41
N GLY A 195 -13.87 -27.45 8.37
CA GLY A 195 -15.29 -27.07 8.32
C GLY A 195 -15.56 -25.63 7.82
N TYR A 196 -14.53 -24.86 7.50
CA TYR A 196 -14.65 -23.53 6.88
C TYR A 196 -14.09 -23.53 5.47
N GLU A 197 -14.77 -22.84 4.56
CA GLU A 197 -14.29 -22.61 3.21
C GLU A 197 -13.76 -21.20 3.07
N GLN A 198 -12.48 -21.09 2.68
CA GLN A 198 -11.88 -19.81 2.33
C GLN A 198 -12.54 -19.28 1.05
N LYS A 199 -13.14 -18.08 1.11
CA LYS A 199 -13.84 -17.43 -0.02
C LYS A 199 -13.04 -16.29 -0.62
N VAL A 200 -11.74 -16.50 -0.78
CA VAL A 200 -10.83 -15.52 -1.39
C VAL A 200 -9.64 -16.25 -1.99
N LEU A 201 -9.18 -15.80 -3.14
CA LEU A 201 -8.03 -16.37 -3.82
C LEU A 201 -6.75 -16.21 -2.97
N ILE A 202 -6.49 -14.97 -2.54
CA ILE A 202 -5.42 -14.60 -1.62
C ILE A 202 -6.01 -13.76 -0.48
N VAL A 203 -5.81 -14.22 0.75
CA VAL A 203 -6.25 -13.50 1.96
C VAL A 203 -5.61 -12.11 2.02
N PRO A 204 -6.39 -11.03 2.19
CA PRO A 204 -5.86 -9.67 2.34
C PRO A 204 -4.68 -9.61 3.31
N CYS A 205 -3.57 -9.01 2.89
CA CYS A 205 -2.37 -8.85 3.69
C CYS A 205 -2.31 -7.50 4.42
N HIS A 206 -2.96 -6.48 3.87
CA HIS A 206 -2.92 -5.08 4.31
C HIS A 206 -4.33 -4.47 4.29
N GLY A 207 -4.49 -3.22 4.72
CA GLY A 207 -5.69 -2.44 4.45
C GLY A 207 -6.62 -2.19 5.64
N LEU A 208 -6.25 -2.56 6.86
CA LEU A 208 -6.92 -1.99 8.03
C LEU A 208 -6.46 -0.54 8.19
N GLN A 209 -7.41 0.39 8.16
CA GLN A 209 -7.16 1.83 8.09
C GLN A 209 -7.93 2.52 9.21
N HIS A 210 -7.28 3.48 9.87
CA HIS A 210 -7.93 4.37 10.83
C HIS A 210 -7.54 5.81 10.52
N TYR A 211 -8.50 6.59 10.05
CA TYR A 211 -8.30 8.01 9.75
C TYR A 211 -8.53 8.86 11.00
N ASN A 212 -7.64 9.79 11.24
CA ASN A 212 -7.70 10.74 12.35
C ASN A 212 -7.73 12.16 11.80
N ILE A 213 -8.71 12.94 12.24
CA ILE A 213 -8.95 14.28 11.73
C ILE A 213 -8.59 15.30 12.81
N ASP A 214 -7.66 16.19 12.51
CA ASP A 214 -7.45 17.42 13.27
C ASP A 214 -8.37 18.51 12.71
N VAL A 215 -9.49 18.71 13.39
CA VAL A 215 -10.50 19.69 12.98
C VAL A 215 -10.01 21.14 13.12
N PHE A 216 -9.04 21.39 14.00
CA PHE A 216 -8.51 22.73 14.26
C PHE A 216 -7.53 23.15 13.17
N ASN A 217 -6.60 22.26 12.81
CA ASN A 217 -5.58 22.53 11.79
C ASN A 217 -6.05 22.14 10.37
N LYS A 218 -7.23 21.55 10.24
CA LYS A 218 -7.75 21.02 8.96
C LYS A 218 -6.82 19.99 8.34
N GLU A 219 -6.30 19.08 9.17
CA GLU A 219 -5.39 18.03 8.77
C GLU A 219 -6.02 16.65 8.93
N ILE A 220 -5.58 15.70 8.10
CA ILE A 220 -5.99 14.30 8.15
C ILE A 220 -4.76 13.41 8.18
N SER A 221 -4.77 12.42 9.07
CA SER A 221 -3.72 11.41 9.20
C SER A 221 -4.31 10.01 9.08
N LEU A 222 -3.49 9.06 8.64
CA LEU A 222 -3.86 7.66 8.50
C LEU A 222 -2.95 6.77 9.32
N VAL A 223 -3.52 5.94 10.19
CA VAL A 223 -2.85 4.78 10.78
C VAL A 223 -3.29 3.55 10.00
N HIS A 224 -2.34 2.90 9.34
CA HIS A 224 -2.56 1.69 8.56
C HIS A 224 -1.92 0.48 9.23
N TRP A 225 -2.59 -0.67 9.18
CA TRP A 225 -2.03 -1.92 9.65
C TRP A 225 -2.01 -2.99 8.56
N GLN A 226 -0.87 -3.66 8.44
CA GLN A 226 -0.62 -4.78 7.54
C GLN A 226 -0.25 -6.02 8.35
N ARG A 227 -0.96 -7.14 8.12
CA ARG A 227 -0.67 -8.39 8.84
C ARG A 227 0.61 -9.08 8.37
N SER A 228 0.94 -8.95 7.06
CA SER A 228 2.04 -9.68 6.41
C SER A 228 2.60 -8.88 5.24
N ALA A 229 3.91 -8.68 5.22
CA ALA A 229 4.60 -7.89 4.22
C ALA A 229 5.86 -8.57 3.70
N ASP A 230 5.89 -8.91 2.40
CA ASP A 230 7.12 -9.18 1.66
C ASP A 230 7.86 -7.84 1.51
N ALA A 231 8.87 -7.63 2.36
CA ALA A 231 9.49 -6.34 2.54
C ALA A 231 10.19 -5.82 1.27
N PRO A 232 10.95 -6.61 0.49
CA PRO A 232 11.59 -6.12 -0.73
C PRO A 232 10.65 -6.00 -1.94
N ILE A 233 9.50 -6.70 -1.98
CA ILE A 233 8.64 -6.76 -3.15
C ILE A 233 7.34 -5.98 -2.96
N GLY A 234 6.46 -6.47 -2.08
CA GLY A 234 5.10 -5.95 -1.94
C GLY A 234 5.00 -4.68 -1.10
N LEU A 235 5.78 -4.59 -0.02
CA LEU A 235 5.72 -3.49 0.93
C LEU A 235 5.87 -2.10 0.28
N PRO A 236 6.85 -1.85 -0.63
CA PRO A 236 6.98 -0.55 -1.29
C PRO A 236 5.72 -0.09 -2.03
N PHE A 237 5.02 -1.02 -2.69
CA PHE A 237 3.77 -0.72 -3.38
C PHE A 237 2.62 -0.49 -2.40
N ASN A 238 2.57 -1.26 -1.30
CA ASN A 238 1.55 -1.04 -0.27
C ASN A 238 1.73 0.32 0.43
N MET A 239 2.95 0.81 0.61
CA MET A 239 3.21 2.18 1.07
C MET A 239 2.64 3.22 0.10
N VAL A 240 2.86 3.04 -1.21
CA VAL A 240 2.28 3.89 -2.26
C VAL A 240 0.75 3.89 -2.20
N HIS A 241 0.12 2.72 -2.06
CA HIS A 241 -1.35 2.60 -1.97
C HIS A 241 -1.94 3.52 -0.91
N TYR A 242 -1.49 3.38 0.32
CA TYR A 242 -2.13 4.03 1.46
C TYR A 242 -1.71 5.48 1.65
N ALA A 243 -0.49 5.85 1.22
CA ALA A 243 -0.10 7.24 1.15
C ALA A 243 -0.91 8.01 0.09
N ALA A 244 -1.07 7.44 -1.11
CA ALA A 244 -1.91 8.03 -2.16
C ALA A 244 -3.38 8.11 -1.73
N LEU A 245 -3.90 7.04 -1.11
CA LEU A 245 -5.27 7.01 -0.61
C LEU A 245 -5.53 8.06 0.46
N LEU A 246 -4.59 8.29 1.39
CA LEU A 246 -4.68 9.38 2.36
C LEU A 246 -4.78 10.75 1.65
N MET A 247 -3.99 10.97 0.60
CA MET A 247 -4.05 12.19 -0.20
C MET A 247 -5.40 12.33 -0.91
N MET A 248 -5.92 11.25 -1.50
CA MET A 248 -7.22 11.23 -2.18
C MET A 248 -8.36 11.54 -1.20
N VAL A 249 -8.40 10.86 -0.04
CA VAL A 249 -9.41 11.10 1.01
C VAL A 249 -9.30 12.52 1.53
N GLY A 250 -8.10 13.02 1.77
CA GLY A 250 -7.86 14.42 2.17
C GLY A 250 -8.45 15.40 1.16
N GLN A 251 -8.18 15.22 -0.14
CA GLN A 251 -8.69 16.09 -1.20
C GLN A 251 -10.21 16.11 -1.25
N VAL A 252 -10.88 14.96 -1.23
CA VAL A 252 -12.35 14.89 -1.38
C VAL A 252 -13.11 15.30 -0.13
N THR A 253 -12.44 15.29 1.03
CA THR A 253 -13.03 15.73 2.31
C THR A 253 -12.63 17.15 2.70
N GLY A 254 -11.64 17.76 2.01
CA GLY A 254 -11.18 19.12 2.26
C GLY A 254 -10.19 19.23 3.43
N TYR A 255 -9.52 18.12 3.80
CA TYR A 255 -8.47 18.09 4.82
C TYR A 255 -7.08 17.93 4.19
N LYS A 256 -6.07 18.61 4.73
CA LYS A 256 -4.69 18.48 4.29
C LYS A 256 -4.09 17.18 4.81
N PRO A 257 -3.56 16.30 3.96
CA PRO A 257 -2.82 15.13 4.41
C PRO A 257 -1.64 15.52 5.28
N LYS A 258 -1.51 14.88 6.45
CA LYS A 258 -0.43 15.21 7.40
C LYS A 258 0.47 14.02 7.66
N GLU A 259 0.02 13.03 8.39
CA GLU A 259 0.86 11.92 8.80
C GLU A 259 0.31 10.59 8.31
N PHE A 260 1.21 9.75 7.78
CA PHE A 260 0.95 8.37 7.44
C PHE A 260 1.74 7.45 8.35
N VAL A 261 1.05 6.76 9.27
CA VAL A 261 1.64 5.76 10.16
C VAL A 261 1.41 4.39 9.57
N TYR A 262 2.50 3.69 9.26
CA TYR A 262 2.47 2.38 8.65
C TYR A 262 2.92 1.31 9.63
N GLN A 263 2.01 0.44 10.05
CA GLN A 263 2.28 -0.65 10.99
C GLN A 263 2.30 -1.98 10.26
N VAL A 264 3.34 -2.78 10.48
CA VAL A 264 3.50 -4.14 9.95
C VAL A 264 3.57 -5.14 11.09
N SER A 265 2.66 -6.12 11.10
CA SER A 265 2.68 -7.18 12.10
C SER A 265 3.79 -8.21 11.84
N ASN A 266 3.89 -8.71 10.59
CA ASN A 266 4.94 -9.63 10.16
C ASN A 266 5.60 -9.07 8.89
N ALA A 267 6.84 -8.61 9.00
CA ALA A 267 7.66 -8.21 7.86
C ALA A 267 8.71 -9.29 7.60
N HIS A 268 8.83 -9.73 6.34
CA HIS A 268 9.72 -10.82 5.98
C HIS A 268 10.42 -10.60 4.65
N ILE A 269 11.51 -11.35 4.46
CA ILE A 269 12.24 -11.51 3.20
C ILE A 269 12.27 -13.00 2.90
N TYR A 270 11.73 -13.41 1.76
CA TYR A 270 11.84 -14.80 1.30
C TYR A 270 13.28 -15.15 0.93
N ASP A 271 13.67 -16.42 1.11
CA ASP A 271 15.04 -16.89 0.86
C ASP A 271 15.53 -16.53 -0.55
N GLN A 272 14.65 -16.62 -1.55
CA GLN A 272 14.95 -16.26 -2.94
C GLN A 272 15.24 -14.75 -3.16
N HIS A 273 14.86 -13.88 -2.21
CA HIS A 273 15.04 -12.43 -2.31
C HIS A 273 16.15 -11.89 -1.40
N ILE A 274 16.85 -12.75 -0.67
CA ILE A 274 17.89 -12.33 0.28
C ILE A 274 19.00 -11.55 -0.41
N GLU A 275 19.55 -12.07 -1.52
CA GLU A 275 20.62 -11.39 -2.27
C GLU A 275 20.16 -10.01 -2.81
N ARG A 276 18.92 -9.91 -3.27
CA ARG A 276 18.34 -8.64 -3.73
C ARG A 276 18.11 -7.66 -2.59
N ALA A 277 17.74 -8.13 -1.42
CA ALA A 277 17.62 -7.29 -0.22
C ALA A 277 18.98 -6.75 0.23
N GLU A 278 20.05 -7.56 0.16
CA GLU A 278 21.42 -7.08 0.42
C GLU A 278 21.87 -6.02 -0.60
N GLU A 279 21.52 -6.20 -1.87
CA GLU A 279 21.81 -5.18 -2.90
C GLU A 279 21.05 -3.88 -2.61
N LEU A 280 19.77 -3.94 -2.20
CA LEU A 280 19.01 -2.74 -1.78
C LEU A 280 19.66 -2.05 -0.57
N LEU A 281 20.12 -2.82 0.41
CA LEU A 281 20.83 -2.31 1.59
C LEU A 281 22.17 -1.65 1.26
N GLY A 282 22.80 -2.01 0.15
CA GLY A 282 24.01 -1.36 -0.36
C GLY A 282 23.78 -0.03 -1.08
N ARG A 283 22.53 0.40 -1.26
CA ARG A 283 22.15 1.62 -1.97
C ARG A 283 21.68 2.68 -1.00
N GLU A 284 22.42 3.79 -0.87
CA GLU A 284 22.03 4.91 -0.03
C GLU A 284 20.74 5.55 -0.55
N PRO A 285 19.68 5.68 0.28
CA PRO A 285 18.43 6.29 -0.16
C PRO A 285 18.57 7.78 -0.43
N PHE A 286 17.71 8.30 -1.31
CA PHE A 286 17.53 9.73 -1.58
C PHE A 286 16.26 10.26 -0.87
N ALA A 287 16.08 11.57 -0.87
CA ALA A 287 14.85 12.19 -0.39
C ALA A 287 13.64 11.74 -1.22
N PHE A 288 12.50 11.57 -0.57
CA PHE A 288 11.26 11.17 -1.23
C PHE A 288 10.79 12.18 -2.28
N PRO A 289 10.15 11.72 -3.35
CA PRO A 289 9.56 12.58 -4.36
C PRO A 289 8.34 13.34 -3.84
N ARG A 290 7.80 14.19 -4.69
CA ARG A 290 6.46 14.79 -4.53
C ARG A 290 5.47 14.09 -5.41
N LEU A 291 4.33 13.70 -4.86
CA LEU A 291 3.16 13.24 -5.61
C LEU A 291 2.14 14.36 -5.62
N THR A 292 1.53 14.64 -6.77
CA THR A 292 0.45 15.62 -6.93
C THR A 292 -0.76 14.95 -7.54
N LEU A 293 -1.95 15.38 -7.09
CA LEU A 293 -3.24 14.92 -7.59
C LEU A 293 -3.89 16.02 -8.40
N ASP A 294 -4.68 15.63 -9.41
CA ASP A 294 -5.53 16.57 -10.16
C ASP A 294 -6.56 17.19 -9.19
N PRO A 295 -6.51 18.50 -8.94
CA PRO A 295 -7.40 19.17 -7.97
C PRO A 295 -8.86 19.25 -8.44
N THR A 296 -9.16 18.91 -9.69
CA THR A 296 -10.52 18.93 -10.24
C THR A 296 -11.36 17.74 -9.78
N ILE A 297 -10.71 16.65 -9.35
CA ILE A 297 -11.40 15.43 -8.87
C ILE A 297 -12.02 15.70 -7.50
N LYS A 298 -13.33 15.48 -7.36
CA LYS A 298 -14.12 15.79 -6.15
C LYS A 298 -14.75 14.58 -5.48
N LYS A 299 -14.71 13.42 -6.12
CA LYS A 299 -15.20 12.15 -5.58
C LYS A 299 -14.11 11.10 -5.60
N LEU A 300 -14.12 10.23 -4.58
CA LEU A 300 -13.08 9.22 -4.41
C LEU A 300 -13.11 8.20 -5.56
N GLU A 301 -14.29 7.82 -6.01
CA GLU A 301 -14.52 6.85 -7.08
C GLU A 301 -14.11 7.37 -8.48
N ASP A 302 -13.97 8.69 -8.64
CA ASP A 302 -13.61 9.32 -9.93
C ASP A 302 -12.10 9.35 -10.19
N PHE A 303 -11.27 9.06 -9.18
CA PHE A 303 -9.83 9.00 -9.40
C PHE A 303 -9.45 7.92 -10.42
N ARG A 304 -8.47 8.25 -11.28
CA ARG A 304 -7.81 7.36 -12.23
C ARG A 304 -6.31 7.63 -12.19
N VAL A 305 -5.53 6.70 -12.71
CA VAL A 305 -4.05 6.77 -12.66
C VAL A 305 -3.48 8.01 -13.38
N GLU A 306 -4.16 8.54 -14.36
CA GLU A 306 -3.79 9.78 -15.08
C GLU A 306 -3.93 11.05 -14.24
N HIS A 307 -4.63 11.00 -13.13
CA HIS A 307 -4.79 12.13 -12.21
C HIS A 307 -3.60 12.31 -11.26
N PHE A 308 -2.57 11.47 -11.39
CA PHE A 308 -1.38 11.50 -10.54
C PHE A 308 -0.14 11.88 -11.33
N SER A 309 0.63 12.80 -10.78
CA SER A 309 1.94 13.18 -11.31
C SER A 309 3.00 13.13 -10.22
N ILE A 310 4.22 12.79 -10.62
CA ILE A 310 5.37 12.71 -9.73
C ILE A 310 6.43 13.70 -10.15
N GLN A 311 7.11 14.31 -9.18
CA GLN A 311 8.20 15.27 -9.36
C GLN A 311 9.34 14.97 -8.37
N ASP A 312 10.54 15.36 -8.71
CA ASP A 312 11.75 15.23 -7.87
C ASP A 312 12.04 13.78 -7.45
N TYR A 313 11.68 12.80 -8.29
CA TYR A 313 11.99 11.40 -8.01
C TYR A 313 13.41 11.08 -8.45
N ASN A 314 14.36 11.20 -7.52
CA ASN A 314 15.71 10.70 -7.63
C ASN A 314 15.75 9.30 -7.00
N ALA A 315 16.19 8.30 -7.75
CA ALA A 315 16.26 6.92 -7.30
C ALA A 315 17.45 6.20 -7.97
N HIS A 316 17.87 5.12 -7.36
CA HIS A 316 18.81 4.19 -8.01
C HIS A 316 18.16 3.49 -9.21
N PRO A 317 18.96 2.92 -10.13
CA PRO A 317 18.41 2.17 -11.26
C PRO A 317 17.36 1.12 -10.83
N PRO A 318 16.35 0.86 -11.68
CA PRO A 318 15.40 -0.21 -11.40
C PRO A 318 16.13 -1.55 -11.24
N MET A 319 15.54 -2.45 -10.48
CA MET A 319 16.13 -3.76 -10.15
C MET A 319 15.13 -4.87 -10.45
N ASN A 320 15.59 -5.91 -11.13
CA ASN A 320 14.82 -7.13 -11.29
C ASN A 320 14.85 -7.94 -9.98
N MET A 321 13.70 -8.05 -9.35
CA MET A 321 13.56 -8.73 -8.07
C MET A 321 13.23 -10.22 -8.20
N GLY A 322 13.13 -10.77 -9.44
CA GLY A 322 12.84 -12.19 -9.66
C GLY A 322 11.36 -12.58 -9.49
N GLY A 323 10.47 -11.60 -9.38
CA GLY A 323 9.03 -11.84 -9.21
C GLY A 323 8.57 -12.04 -7.77
N THR A 324 7.27 -12.15 -7.59
CA THR A 324 6.65 -12.44 -6.27
C THR A 324 6.71 -13.92 -5.93
N ALA A 325 6.75 -14.25 -4.64
CA ALA A 325 6.49 -15.61 -4.18
C ALA A 325 5.04 -15.99 -4.51
N VAL A 326 4.83 -17.10 -5.24
CA VAL A 326 3.51 -17.52 -5.78
C VAL A 326 3.05 -18.82 -5.12
#